data_fd17c683eb7b82c4e9ec5dfb29307574
#
_entry.id   fd17c683eb7b82c4e9ec5dfb29307574
#
_cell.length_a   1.000
_cell.length_b   1.000
_cell.length_c   1.000
_cell.angle_alpha   90.00
_cell.angle_beta   90.00
_cell.angle_gamma   90.00
#
_symmetry.space_group_name_H-M   'P 1'
#
loop_
_entity.id
_entity.type
_entity.pdbx_description
1 polymer ?
#
loop_
_entity_poly.entity_id
_entity_poly.type
_entity_poly.pdbx_seq_one_letter_code
_entity_poly.pdbx_strand_id
1 'polypeptide(L)'
;MNGVNNRTGKRLSGADHLRQSVSDILTTPVGSRVLVRDYGSDLFSLVDNPRDDLTRLRIIAASATALARWETRLKVTRVLVSFPEDESGFVLDIEGINKETNLPMSTGGIPIYGKQL
;
A
#
# COMPACT_ATOMS: atom_id res chain seq x y z
N MET A 1 22.16 0.04 4.85
CA MET A 1 22.26 -0.13 4.31
C MET A 1 22.02 -0.26 3.82
N ASN A 2 21.93 -0.73 3.69
CA ASN A 2 21.74 -1.14 3.13
C ASN A 2 21.69 -1.64 3.27
N GLY A 3 21.95 -2.06 3.56
CA GLY A 3 21.93 -2.65 3.53
C GLY A 3 22.13 -3.19 3.97
N VAL A 4 22.11 -3.69 4.20
CA VAL A 4 22.56 -4.04 4.31
C VAL A 4 22.94 -4.17 4.34
N ASN A 5 23.08 -4.46 4.10
CA ASN A 5 23.59 -4.56 3.77
C ASN A 5 23.98 -4.19 3.31
N ASN A 6 24.21 -4.30 2.90
CA ASN A 6 24.63 -3.84 2.19
C ASN A 6 25.12 -4.27 1.34
N ARG A 7 25.44 -5.00 0.93
CA ARG A 7 26.11 -5.73 -0.03
C ARG A 7 25.16 -6.67 -0.64
N THR A 8 24.93 -7.75 -0.06
CA THR A 8 23.76 -8.49 -0.50
C THR A 8 22.57 -7.55 -0.53
N GLY A 9 22.76 -6.45 0.09
CA GLY A 9 21.73 -5.46 0.17
C GLY A 9 21.22 -4.97 -1.15
N LYS A 10 22.01 -5.04 -2.19
CA LYS A 10 21.55 -4.54 -3.47
C LYS A 10 20.38 -5.33 -4.01
N ARG A 11 20.46 -6.64 -3.89
CA ARG A 11 19.40 -7.48 -4.39
C ARG A 11 18.16 -7.37 -3.53
N LEU A 12 18.39 -7.35 -2.23
CA LEU A 12 17.30 -7.18 -1.30
C LEU A 12 16.66 -5.82 -1.45
N SER A 13 17.45 -4.80 -1.77
CA SER A 13 16.90 -3.47 -1.84
C SER A 13 15.93 -3.30 -2.99
N GLY A 14 16.03 -4.10 -4.05
CA GLY A 14 15.04 -4.04 -5.11
C GLY A 14 13.65 -4.41 -4.62
N ALA A 15 13.55 -5.52 -3.91
CA ALA A 15 12.27 -5.95 -3.35
C ALA A 15 11.80 -5.00 -2.25
N ASP A 16 12.74 -4.54 -1.41
CA ASP A 16 12.39 -3.62 -0.34
C ASP A 16 11.90 -2.29 -0.89
N HIS A 17 12.51 -1.81 -1.96
CA HIS A 17 12.07 -0.57 -2.58
C HIS A 17 10.66 -0.69 -3.10
N LEU A 18 10.30 -1.83 -3.68
CA LEU A 18 8.95 -2.01 -4.17
C LEU A 18 7.96 -2.03 -3.01
N ARG A 19 8.28 -2.74 -1.93
CA ARG A 19 7.41 -2.75 -0.76
C ARG A 19 7.25 -1.37 -0.17
N GLN A 20 8.35 -0.64 -0.06
CA GLN A 20 8.29 0.73 0.47
C GLN A 20 7.50 1.64 -0.43
N SER A 21 7.65 1.50 -1.73
CA SER A 21 6.90 2.31 -2.68
C SER A 21 5.41 2.05 -2.55
N VAL A 22 5.02 0.77 -2.46
CA VAL A 22 3.61 0.42 -2.28
C VAL A 22 3.08 1.00 -0.98
N SER A 23 3.82 0.84 0.10
CA SER A 23 3.41 1.37 1.40
C SER A 23 3.29 2.89 1.36
N ASP A 24 4.24 3.56 0.73
CA ASP A 24 4.21 5.02 0.63
C ASP A 24 2.99 5.50 -0.15
N ILE A 25 2.69 4.86 -1.27
CA ILE A 25 1.53 5.24 -2.07
C ILE A 25 0.25 5.09 -1.25
N LEU A 26 0.12 3.98 -0.56
CA LEU A 26 -1.12 3.68 0.16
C LEU A 26 -1.27 4.52 1.42
N THR A 27 -0.18 4.91 2.05
CA THR A 27 -0.23 5.70 3.29
C THR A 27 -0.11 7.20 3.07
N THR A 28 0.00 7.64 1.83
CA THR A 28 0.04 9.07 1.51
C THR A 28 -1.34 9.51 1.06
N PRO A 29 -2.01 10.39 1.82
CA PRO A 29 -3.31 10.89 1.38
C PRO A 29 -3.18 11.75 0.13
N VAL A 30 -4.10 11.56 -0.80
CA VAL A 30 -4.16 12.41 -2.00
C VAL A 30 -4.29 13.86 -1.57
N GLY A 31 -3.54 14.72 -2.22
CA GLY A 31 -3.58 16.15 -1.93
C GLY A 31 -2.59 16.60 -0.87
N SER A 32 -1.89 15.66 -0.23
CA SER A 32 -0.95 16.02 0.84
C SER A 32 0.40 16.45 0.33
N ARG A 33 0.73 16.18 -0.93
CA ARG A 33 2.00 16.59 -1.50
C ARG A 33 1.83 17.85 -2.33
N VAL A 34 2.75 18.79 -2.13
CA VAL A 34 2.65 20.08 -2.79
C VAL A 34 2.91 19.97 -4.28
N LEU A 35 3.92 19.21 -4.67
CA LEU A 35 4.34 19.15 -6.07
C LEU A 35 3.55 18.15 -6.90
N VAL A 36 3.13 17.04 -6.29
CA VAL A 36 2.35 16.02 -6.98
C VAL A 36 1.08 15.81 -6.18
N ARG A 37 0.08 16.61 -6.47
CA ARG A 37 -1.11 16.68 -5.62
C ARG A 37 -1.98 15.45 -5.69
N ASP A 38 -1.98 14.77 -6.83
CA ASP A 38 -2.81 13.57 -6.97
C ASP A 38 -2.06 12.28 -6.65
N TYR A 39 -0.83 12.40 -6.14
CA TYR A 39 -0.09 11.23 -5.70
C TYR A 39 -0.69 10.70 -4.41
N GLY A 40 -0.74 9.37 -4.30
CA GLY A 40 -1.19 8.72 -3.10
C GLY A 40 -2.50 7.97 -3.31
N SER A 41 -3.23 7.76 -2.23
CA SER A 41 -4.46 7.01 -2.27
C SER A 41 -5.56 7.74 -1.51
N ASP A 42 -6.80 7.30 -1.72
CA ASP A 42 -7.96 7.86 -1.04
C ASP A 42 -8.41 6.97 0.11
N LEU A 43 -7.50 6.18 0.66
CA LEU A 43 -7.85 5.21 1.69
C LEU A 43 -8.26 5.87 3.00
N PHE A 44 -7.65 7.02 3.31
CA PHE A 44 -7.94 7.68 4.58
C PHE A 44 -9.38 8.17 4.67
N SER A 45 -10.01 8.43 3.54
CA SER A 45 -11.41 8.83 3.55
C SER A 45 -12.33 7.69 3.97
N LEU A 46 -11.84 6.46 3.97
CA LEU A 46 -12.64 5.28 4.27
C LEU A 46 -12.46 4.77 5.70
N VAL A 47 -11.56 5.41 6.46
CA VAL A 47 -11.21 4.91 7.79
C VAL A 47 -12.41 4.89 8.73
N ASP A 48 -13.27 5.90 8.63
CA ASP A 48 -14.42 6.03 9.53
C ASP A 48 -15.70 5.41 8.96
N ASN A 49 -15.61 4.77 7.81
CA ASN A 49 -16.78 4.13 7.22
C ASN A 49 -17.13 2.86 7.98
N PRO A 50 -18.37 2.40 7.86
CA PRO A 50 -18.74 1.13 8.51
C PRO A 50 -17.86 -0.01 8.02
N ARG A 51 -17.60 -0.95 8.93
CA ARG A 51 -16.72 -2.09 8.64
C ARG A 51 -17.54 -3.22 8.05
N ASP A 52 -17.97 -3.04 6.81
CA ASP A 52 -18.81 -4.00 6.13
C ASP A 52 -18.23 -4.35 4.76
N ASP A 53 -18.93 -5.21 4.04
CA ASP A 53 -18.43 -5.70 2.77
C ASP A 53 -18.34 -4.59 1.73
N LEU A 54 -19.24 -3.62 1.77
CA LEU A 54 -19.17 -2.52 0.83
C LEU A 54 -17.92 -1.69 1.05
N THR A 55 -17.61 -1.39 2.31
CA THR A 55 -16.40 -0.65 2.61
C THR A 55 -15.17 -1.44 2.21
N ARG A 56 -15.18 -2.75 2.45
CA ARG A 56 -14.08 -3.61 2.02
C ARG A 56 -13.85 -3.51 0.52
N LEU A 57 -14.92 -3.54 -0.27
CA LEU A 57 -14.79 -3.42 -1.71
C LEU A 57 -14.26 -2.04 -2.10
N ARG A 58 -14.68 -1.00 -1.42
CA ARG A 58 -14.18 0.35 -1.70
C ARG A 58 -12.70 0.46 -1.38
N ILE A 59 -12.25 -0.17 -0.29
CA ILE A 59 -10.85 -0.18 0.07
C ILE A 59 -10.03 -0.90 -0.99
N ILE A 60 -10.51 -2.05 -1.44
CA ILE A 60 -9.82 -2.81 -2.48
C ILE A 60 -9.72 -1.98 -3.76
N ALA A 61 -10.81 -1.34 -4.16
CA ALA A 61 -10.81 -0.55 -5.39
C ALA A 61 -9.87 0.65 -5.27
N ALA A 62 -9.89 1.34 -4.14
CA ALA A 62 -9.02 2.50 -3.95
C ALA A 62 -7.56 2.09 -3.96
N SER A 63 -7.23 0.97 -3.32
CA SER A 63 -5.87 0.46 -3.30
C SER A 63 -5.39 0.09 -4.70
N ALA A 64 -6.20 -0.66 -5.42
CA ALA A 64 -5.83 -1.11 -6.76
C ALA A 64 -5.68 0.08 -7.72
N THR A 65 -6.56 1.06 -7.60
CA THR A 65 -6.50 2.24 -8.46
C THR A 65 -5.21 3.03 -8.22
N ALA A 66 -4.88 3.26 -6.94
CA ALA A 66 -3.68 4.02 -6.61
C ALA A 66 -2.43 3.30 -7.09
N LEU A 67 -2.37 1.98 -6.90
CA LEU A 67 -1.20 1.23 -7.29
C LEU A 67 -1.08 1.11 -8.80
N ALA A 68 -2.20 0.99 -9.51
CA ALA A 68 -2.16 0.95 -10.97
C ALA A 68 -1.62 2.26 -11.54
N ARG A 69 -1.90 3.37 -10.87
CA ARG A 69 -1.45 4.67 -11.33
C ARG A 69 0.02 4.94 -10.97
N TRP A 70 0.42 4.62 -9.76
CA TRP A 70 1.71 5.08 -9.24
C TRP A 70 2.77 4.00 -9.09
N GLU A 71 2.37 2.73 -9.10
CA GLU A 71 3.34 1.64 -8.99
C GLU A 71 3.21 0.71 -10.20
N THR A 72 3.81 1.11 -11.31
CA THR A 72 3.67 0.36 -12.55
C THR A 72 4.52 -0.90 -12.58
N ARG A 73 5.45 -1.05 -11.63
CA ARG A 73 6.27 -2.28 -11.55
C ARG A 73 5.53 -3.46 -10.94
N LEU A 74 4.37 -3.21 -10.35
CA LEU A 74 3.64 -4.25 -9.63
C LEU A 74 2.34 -4.57 -10.35
N LYS A 75 2.13 -5.87 -10.58
CA LYS A 75 0.83 -6.36 -11.02
C LYS A 75 0.11 -6.89 -9.79
N VAL A 76 -0.88 -6.16 -9.32
CA VAL A 76 -1.62 -6.54 -8.11
C VAL A 76 -2.51 -7.73 -8.43
N THR A 77 -2.37 -8.81 -7.65
CA THR A 77 -3.19 -10.00 -7.83
C THR A 77 -4.21 -10.15 -6.71
N ARG A 78 -3.95 -9.56 -5.55
CA ARG A 78 -4.87 -9.70 -4.43
C ARG A 78 -4.66 -8.56 -3.44
N VAL A 79 -5.76 -8.07 -2.89
CA VAL A 79 -5.75 -7.11 -1.81
C VAL A 79 -6.54 -7.72 -0.66
N LEU A 80 -5.89 -7.90 0.47
CA LEU A 80 -6.53 -8.44 1.67
C LEU A 80 -6.76 -7.31 2.66
N VAL A 81 -7.96 -7.24 3.18
CA VAL A 81 -8.37 -6.18 4.09
C VAL A 81 -8.76 -6.81 5.42
N SER A 82 -8.19 -6.31 6.50
CA SER A 82 -8.53 -6.73 7.86
C SER A 82 -8.98 -5.55 8.68
N PHE A 83 -9.98 -5.74 9.51
CA PHE A 83 -10.48 -4.72 10.41
C PHE A 83 -10.12 -5.10 11.85
N PRO A 84 -9.10 -4.45 12.45
CA PRO A 84 -8.76 -4.76 13.84
C PRO A 84 -9.91 -4.41 14.77
N GLU A 85 -10.12 -5.21 15.79
CA GLU A 85 -11.23 -5.00 16.70
C GLU A 85 -11.04 -3.79 17.60
N ASP A 86 -9.80 -3.55 17.99
CA ASP A 86 -9.53 -2.55 19.02
C ASP A 86 -9.14 -1.20 18.47
N GLU A 87 -9.05 -1.06 17.16
CA GLU A 87 -8.54 0.17 16.56
C GLU A 87 -9.43 0.58 15.41
N SER A 88 -9.47 1.89 15.18
CA SER A 88 -10.11 2.39 13.98
C SER A 88 -9.18 2.12 12.79
N GLY A 89 -9.74 2.20 11.58
CA GLY A 89 -8.95 1.98 10.40
C GLY A 89 -8.95 0.53 9.98
N PHE A 90 -7.96 0.17 9.17
CA PHE A 90 -7.88 -1.17 8.63
C PHE A 90 -6.44 -1.49 8.28
N VAL A 91 -6.17 -2.77 8.03
CA VAL A 91 -4.84 -3.25 7.65
C VAL A 91 -4.96 -3.87 6.27
N LEU A 92 -4.05 -3.50 5.40
CA LEU A 92 -4.00 -4.00 4.03
C LEU A 92 -2.80 -4.90 3.84
N ASP A 93 -3.00 -5.96 3.07
CA ASP A 93 -1.89 -6.81 2.62
C ASP A 93 -2.02 -6.90 1.10
N ILE A 94 -1.03 -6.42 0.39
CA ILE A 94 -1.03 -6.39 -1.06
C ILE A 94 -0.17 -7.51 -1.58
N GLU A 95 -0.76 -8.36 -2.41
CA GLU A 95 -0.04 -9.43 -3.08
C GLU A 95 -0.03 -9.16 -4.57
N GLY A 96 1.07 -9.46 -5.19
CA GLY A 96 1.18 -9.25 -6.62
C GLY A 96 2.45 -9.84 -7.19
N ILE A 97 2.73 -9.48 -8.43
CA ILE A 97 3.91 -9.96 -9.14
C ILE A 97 4.72 -8.75 -9.55
N ASN A 98 6.01 -8.78 -9.21
CA ASN A 98 6.94 -7.75 -9.64
C ASN A 98 7.19 -7.95 -11.13
N LYS A 99 6.79 -6.97 -11.94
CA LYS A 99 6.90 -7.10 -13.39
C LYS A 99 8.34 -7.13 -13.88
N GLU A 100 9.25 -6.58 -13.10
CA GLU A 100 10.66 -6.53 -13.51
C GLU A 100 11.35 -7.87 -13.30
N THR A 101 11.02 -8.56 -12.23
CA THR A 101 11.65 -9.84 -11.91
C THR A 101 10.74 -11.03 -12.17
N ASN A 102 9.46 -10.76 -12.41
CA ASN A 102 8.45 -11.81 -12.62
C ASN A 102 8.29 -12.71 -11.41
N LEU A 103 8.61 -12.22 -10.22
CA LEU A 103 8.51 -12.97 -8.98
C LEU A 103 7.34 -12.44 -8.15
N PRO A 104 6.68 -13.33 -7.40
CA PRO A 104 5.61 -12.89 -6.52
C PRO A 104 6.16 -12.07 -5.36
N MET A 105 5.33 -11.18 -4.86
CA MET A 105 5.69 -10.37 -3.69
C MET A 105 4.47 -10.13 -2.83
N SER A 106 4.71 -9.85 -1.56
CA SER A 106 3.67 -9.48 -0.61
C SER A 106 4.23 -8.40 0.30
N THR A 107 3.40 -7.41 0.63
CA THR A 107 3.86 -6.32 1.49
C THR A 107 3.77 -6.67 2.96
N GLY A 108 2.96 -7.67 3.32
CA GLY A 108 2.57 -7.83 4.71
C GLY A 108 1.58 -6.75 5.10
N GLY A 109 1.24 -6.69 6.36
CA GLY A 109 0.21 -5.77 6.83
C GLY A 109 0.64 -4.31 6.77
N ILE A 110 -0.15 -3.49 6.10
CA ILE A 110 0.05 -2.04 6.05
C ILE A 110 -1.12 -1.41 6.80
N PRO A 111 -0.87 -0.81 7.97
CA PRO A 111 -1.98 -0.22 8.72
C PRO A 111 -2.35 1.15 8.18
N ILE A 112 -3.65 1.38 8.06
CA ILE A 112 -4.21 2.68 7.68
C ILE A 112 -5.10 3.11 8.84
N TYR A 113 -4.67 4.12 9.57
CA TYR A 113 -5.38 4.59 10.75
C TYR A 113 -6.09 5.90 10.48
N GLY A 114 -6.96 6.25 11.40
CA GLY A 114 -7.57 7.54 11.37
C GLY A 114 -6.53 8.63 11.51
N LYS A 115 -6.97 9.84 11.18
CA LYS A 115 -6.07 10.99 11.19
C LYS A 115 -5.55 11.23 12.59
N GLN A 116 -4.27 11.45 12.69
CA GLN A 116 -3.60 11.78 13.94
C GLN A 116 -3.37 13.29 13.99
N LEU A 117 -3.77 13.91 15.07
CA LEU A 117 -3.57 15.34 15.24
C LEU A 117 -2.65 15.65 16.38
#